data_c87676e6af2cbb7a86e953d6b67e474e
#
_entry.id   c87676e6af2cbb7a86e953d6b67e474e
#
_cell.length_a   1.000
_cell.length_b   1.000
_cell.length_c   1.000
_cell.angle_alpha   90.00
_cell.angle_beta   90.00
_cell.angle_gamma   90.00
#
_symmetry.space_group_name_H-M   'P 1'
#
loop_
_entity.id
_entity.type
_entity.pdbx_description
1 polymer ?
#
loop_
_entity_poly.entity_id
_entity_poly.type
_entity_poly.pdbx_seq_one_letter_code
_entity_poly.pdbx_strand_id
1 'polypeptide(L)'
;MWSSKEVIAGVFLFLAGVVFTVIAIGVRAIFRNFASRPAPSPNLGDDTPHVTIIRPVKGVEPRLYDCIAASFRQNYPQNKISIRLCLENDTDPAYPILQKVLEDFPDIDARILLEVDDLALRTTPNMGPNPKIRNISRAYREAIGDIVWIVDCNVWMAKGVLGRMVTKLQGHRVGGDNMPYKFIHQLPIVVDLIDYSTPIAAEGQPLLAASSVEDDDSSHIGEGGSHSNPKVWAQGGGRLDEMFMATSHAKFYSAINTSGLAPCAVGKSTMFCKSQLDHATNPSLNPKIPKGKSLPTGVDYFSHNICEDHMIGDVLWNAKFDGYRNHGLVWGDIAVQPMSDMSVKAYTARRSRWLRARKFTVLPATMIEPFTESFVFATYFTFAITTLQIYGIPPTWTARVITWLTTIIVWMVVDFLGYRHLHSGVTMEVDEDTPRFARGFMNRERIKSRKFSEFLAAWVVREALALPIWAYAVVFGNTVNWRGRRFRIRSDTTVEALDPEE
;
A
#
# COMPACT_ATOMS: atom_id res chain seq x y z
N MET A 1 -16.24 1.14 -45.68
CA MET A 1 -15.31 0.21 -44.99
C MET A 1 -14.42 1.04 -44.14
N TRP A 2 -14.30 0.75 -42.83
CA TRP A 2 -13.43 1.50 -41.95
C TRP A 2 -11.96 1.26 -42.32
N SER A 3 -11.16 2.31 -42.33
CA SER A 3 -9.72 2.20 -42.48
C SER A 3 -9.07 1.57 -41.24
N SER A 4 -7.90 0.98 -41.38
CA SER A 4 -7.16 0.42 -40.23
C SER A 4 -6.94 1.46 -39.11
N LYS A 5 -6.76 2.74 -39.48
CA LYS A 5 -6.63 3.83 -38.50
C LYS A 5 -7.92 4.07 -37.72
N GLU A 6 -9.07 4.02 -38.36
CA GLU A 6 -10.38 4.20 -37.69
C GLU A 6 -10.69 3.01 -36.77
N VAL A 7 -10.35 1.79 -37.16
CA VAL A 7 -10.50 0.61 -36.29
C VAL A 7 -9.65 0.75 -35.03
N ILE A 8 -8.37 1.13 -35.16
CA ILE A 8 -7.47 1.37 -34.01
C ILE A 8 -8.02 2.51 -33.14
N ALA A 9 -8.49 3.59 -33.75
CA ALA A 9 -9.10 4.71 -33.04
C ALA A 9 -10.36 4.29 -32.27
N GLY A 10 -11.18 3.41 -32.85
CA GLY A 10 -12.34 2.82 -32.17
C GLY A 10 -11.97 2.01 -30.95
N VAL A 11 -10.93 1.18 -31.04
CA VAL A 11 -10.41 0.39 -29.92
C VAL A 11 -9.88 1.33 -28.80
N PHE A 12 -9.14 2.37 -29.17
CA PHE A 12 -8.64 3.34 -28.20
C PHE A 12 -9.77 4.17 -27.55
N LEU A 13 -10.82 4.50 -28.31
CA LEU A 13 -11.98 5.18 -27.74
C LEU A 13 -12.71 4.30 -26.72
N PHE A 14 -12.89 3.03 -27.04
CA PHE A 14 -13.47 2.05 -26.12
C PHE A 14 -12.61 1.93 -24.83
N LEU A 15 -11.30 1.75 -24.97
CA LEU A 15 -10.38 1.69 -23.84
C LEU A 15 -10.45 2.97 -22.99
N ALA A 16 -10.49 4.14 -23.65
CA ALA A 16 -10.63 5.43 -22.95
C ALA A 16 -11.94 5.49 -22.16
N GLY A 17 -13.04 5.00 -22.72
CA GLY A 17 -14.33 4.92 -22.02
C GLY A 17 -14.27 4.03 -20.77
N VAL A 18 -13.61 2.89 -20.85
CA VAL A 18 -13.39 1.98 -19.71
C VAL A 18 -12.56 2.67 -18.64
N VAL A 19 -11.40 3.23 -18.99
CA VAL A 19 -10.50 3.91 -18.05
C VAL A 19 -11.20 5.12 -17.39
N PHE A 20 -11.91 5.92 -18.18
CA PHE A 20 -12.68 7.05 -17.66
C PHE A 20 -13.75 6.61 -16.65
N THR A 21 -14.47 5.54 -16.95
CA THR A 21 -15.49 4.98 -16.04
C THR A 21 -14.87 4.52 -14.73
N VAL A 22 -13.76 3.81 -14.78
CA VAL A 22 -13.03 3.36 -13.57
C VAL A 22 -12.57 4.56 -12.74
N ILE A 23 -11.99 5.59 -13.38
CA ILE A 23 -11.58 6.82 -12.70
C ILE A 23 -12.77 7.52 -12.05
N ALA A 24 -13.89 7.66 -12.76
CA ALA A 24 -15.09 8.31 -12.23
C ALA A 24 -15.64 7.58 -11.00
N ILE A 25 -15.66 6.25 -11.02
CA ILE A 25 -16.03 5.42 -9.85
C ILE A 25 -15.08 5.69 -8.69
N GLY A 26 -13.76 5.68 -8.92
CA GLY A 26 -12.76 5.89 -7.88
C GLY A 26 -12.82 7.28 -7.28
N VAL A 27 -12.90 8.32 -8.11
CA VAL A 27 -13.04 9.71 -7.68
C VAL A 27 -14.32 9.90 -6.87
N ARG A 28 -15.46 9.41 -7.37
CA ARG A 28 -16.73 9.45 -6.64
C ARG A 28 -16.61 8.74 -5.28
N ALA A 29 -15.96 7.58 -5.25
CA ALA A 29 -15.77 6.80 -4.02
C ALA A 29 -14.92 7.58 -3.00
N ILE A 30 -13.83 8.22 -3.45
CA ILE A 30 -12.97 9.05 -2.58
C ILE A 30 -13.78 10.19 -1.99
N PHE A 31 -14.42 11.02 -2.80
CA PHE A 31 -15.14 12.20 -2.31
C PHE A 31 -16.37 11.86 -1.48
N ARG A 32 -17.04 10.73 -1.75
CA ARG A 32 -18.21 10.30 -0.97
C ARG A 32 -17.82 9.65 0.36
N ASN A 33 -16.84 8.78 0.36
CA ASN A 33 -16.58 7.88 1.49
C ASN A 33 -15.49 8.39 2.44
N PHE A 34 -14.71 9.40 2.02
CA PHE A 34 -13.72 10.08 2.86
C PHE A 34 -14.11 11.54 3.14
N ALA A 35 -15.41 11.87 3.09
CA ALA A 35 -15.91 13.24 3.24
C ALA A 35 -16.01 13.73 4.69
N SER A 36 -16.07 12.82 5.66
CA SER A 36 -16.27 13.13 7.08
C SER A 36 -15.59 12.09 7.95
N ARG A 37 -15.45 12.41 9.23
CA ARG A 37 -14.93 11.45 10.23
C ARG A 37 -15.82 10.21 10.24
N PRO A 38 -15.21 9.00 10.33
CA PRO A 38 -15.97 7.77 10.48
C PRO A 38 -16.75 7.77 11.79
N ALA A 39 -17.93 7.18 11.79
CA ALA A 39 -18.68 6.97 13.01
C ALA A 39 -17.89 6.08 13.99
N PRO A 40 -17.98 6.31 15.30
CA PRO A 40 -17.40 5.41 16.29
C PRO A 40 -17.95 4.00 16.10
N SER A 41 -17.12 2.99 16.42
CA SER A 41 -17.58 1.61 16.45
C SER A 41 -18.62 1.43 17.55
N PRO A 42 -19.64 0.58 17.34
CA PRO A 42 -20.57 0.24 18.40
C PRO A 42 -19.82 -0.49 19.53
N ASN A 43 -20.28 -0.29 20.75
CA ASN A 43 -19.80 -1.07 21.88
C ASN A 43 -20.38 -2.49 21.80
N LEU A 44 -19.52 -3.49 21.64
CA LEU A 44 -19.91 -4.88 21.54
C LEU A 44 -20.01 -5.57 22.92
N GLY A 45 -19.67 -4.88 24.02
CA GLY A 45 -19.72 -5.43 25.36
C GLY A 45 -18.86 -6.70 25.50
N ASP A 46 -19.44 -7.74 26.11
CA ASP A 46 -18.78 -9.02 26.34
C ASP A 46 -18.50 -9.79 25.04
N ASP A 47 -19.25 -9.53 23.97
CA ASP A 47 -19.07 -10.14 22.64
C ASP A 47 -17.90 -9.54 21.86
N THR A 48 -17.16 -8.60 22.45
CA THR A 48 -15.97 -8.00 21.81
C THR A 48 -14.92 -9.08 21.55
N PRO A 49 -14.57 -9.36 20.28
CA PRO A 49 -13.62 -10.44 19.97
C PRO A 49 -12.19 -10.03 20.32
N HIS A 50 -11.37 -11.04 20.59
CA HIS A 50 -9.93 -10.82 20.75
C HIS A 50 -9.27 -10.61 19.39
N VAL A 51 -8.36 -9.64 19.29
CA VAL A 51 -7.61 -9.32 18.09
C VAL A 51 -6.12 -9.46 18.34
N THR A 52 -5.44 -10.22 17.49
CA THR A 52 -3.98 -10.25 17.45
C THR A 52 -3.46 -9.31 16.36
N ILE A 53 -2.75 -8.24 16.76
CA ILE A 53 -2.11 -7.28 15.85
C ILE A 53 -0.68 -7.76 15.58
N ILE A 54 -0.34 -7.99 14.33
CA ILE A 54 1.00 -8.45 13.91
C ILE A 54 1.71 -7.32 13.16
N ARG A 55 2.88 -6.92 13.67
CA ARG A 55 3.71 -5.83 13.14
C ARG A 55 5.05 -6.39 12.66
N PRO A 56 5.21 -6.73 11.35
CA PRO A 56 6.51 -7.14 10.80
C PRO A 56 7.44 -5.93 10.73
N VAL A 57 8.57 -5.97 11.42
CA VAL A 57 9.54 -4.87 11.50
C VAL A 57 10.85 -5.29 10.85
N LYS A 58 11.54 -4.37 10.18
CA LYS A 58 12.89 -4.49 9.65
C LYS A 58 13.52 -3.12 9.51
N GLY A 59 14.57 -2.87 10.27
CA GLY A 59 15.27 -1.57 10.29
C GLY A 59 14.43 -0.44 10.86
N VAL A 60 15.01 0.75 10.94
CA VAL A 60 14.36 1.96 11.45
C VAL A 60 13.66 2.68 10.30
N GLU A 61 12.34 2.61 10.28
CA GLU A 61 11.49 3.38 9.37
C GLU A 61 11.22 4.79 9.92
N PRO A 62 10.92 5.77 9.07
CA PRO A 62 10.55 7.11 9.53
C PRO A 62 9.39 7.09 10.52
N ARG A 63 9.57 7.75 11.67
CA ARG A 63 8.55 7.81 12.75
C ARG A 63 8.10 6.41 13.23
N LEU A 64 9.02 5.46 13.28
CA LEU A 64 8.74 4.07 13.67
C LEU A 64 8.03 3.97 15.02
N TYR A 65 8.52 4.72 16.02
CA TYR A 65 7.90 4.74 17.36
C TYR A 65 6.42 5.14 17.28
N ASP A 66 6.07 6.24 16.61
CA ASP A 66 4.68 6.70 16.51
C ASP A 66 3.79 5.70 15.78
N CYS A 67 4.33 5.07 14.70
CA CYS A 67 3.61 4.07 13.94
C CYS A 67 3.32 2.81 14.75
N ILE A 68 4.28 2.33 15.55
CA ILE A 68 4.11 1.16 16.41
C ILE A 68 3.20 1.51 17.60
N ALA A 69 3.43 2.63 18.29
CA ALA A 69 2.62 3.10 19.41
C ALA A 69 1.15 3.29 19.06
N ALA A 70 0.82 3.61 17.80
CA ALA A 70 -0.57 3.69 17.32
C ALA A 70 -1.35 2.38 17.52
N SER A 71 -0.70 1.20 17.51
CA SER A 71 -1.35 -0.08 17.82
C SER A 71 -1.73 -0.23 19.29
N PHE A 72 -0.96 0.37 20.18
CA PHE A 72 -1.18 0.35 21.63
C PHE A 72 -2.23 1.37 22.07
N ARG A 73 -2.43 2.42 21.29
CA ARG A 73 -3.39 3.51 21.57
C ARG A 73 -4.77 3.28 20.96
N GLN A 74 -5.10 2.06 20.54
CA GLN A 74 -6.42 1.76 19.97
C GLN A 74 -7.51 1.84 21.03
N ASN A 75 -8.63 2.51 20.69
CA ASN A 75 -9.83 2.53 21.53
C ASN A 75 -10.57 1.19 21.44
N TYR A 76 -10.05 0.21 22.19
CA TYR A 76 -10.53 -1.17 22.23
C TYR A 76 -10.19 -1.77 23.60
N PRO A 77 -10.97 -2.72 24.15
CA PRO A 77 -10.66 -3.32 25.46
C PRO A 77 -9.24 -3.91 25.48
N GLN A 78 -8.40 -3.45 26.40
CA GLN A 78 -6.99 -3.84 26.46
C GLN A 78 -6.77 -5.34 26.63
N ASN A 79 -7.65 -6.01 27.40
CA ASN A 79 -7.63 -7.45 27.60
C ASN A 79 -8.11 -8.26 26.36
N LYS A 80 -8.50 -7.57 25.28
CA LYS A 80 -8.93 -8.15 24.01
C LYS A 80 -7.95 -7.81 22.86
N ILE A 81 -6.78 -7.29 23.18
CA ILE A 81 -5.72 -6.99 22.22
C ILE A 81 -4.46 -7.76 22.60
N SER A 82 -3.83 -8.39 21.61
CA SER A 82 -2.46 -8.90 21.70
C SER A 82 -1.63 -8.31 20.58
N ILE A 83 -0.46 -7.75 20.90
CA ILE A 83 0.42 -7.11 19.90
C ILE A 83 1.69 -7.95 19.79
N ARG A 84 2.05 -8.30 18.55
CA ARG A 84 3.25 -9.09 18.23
C ARG A 84 4.15 -8.28 17.30
N LEU A 85 5.28 -7.81 17.85
CA LEU A 85 6.29 -7.06 17.14
C LEU A 85 7.34 -8.05 16.63
N CYS A 86 7.38 -8.26 15.30
CA CYS A 86 8.15 -9.34 14.71
C CYS A 86 9.43 -8.80 14.08
N LEU A 87 10.58 -9.30 14.52
CA LEU A 87 11.92 -8.97 14.03
C LEU A 87 12.67 -10.25 13.59
N GLU A 88 13.65 -10.09 12.72
CA GLU A 88 14.54 -11.20 12.33
C GLU A 88 15.44 -11.60 13.50
N ASN A 89 16.07 -10.63 14.17
CA ASN A 89 16.96 -10.83 15.31
C ASN A 89 17.00 -9.55 16.18
N ASP A 90 17.67 -9.63 17.31
CA ASP A 90 17.86 -8.54 18.28
C ASP A 90 18.93 -7.51 17.87
N THR A 91 19.74 -7.80 16.87
CA THR A 91 20.73 -6.86 16.30
C THR A 91 20.12 -5.87 15.31
N ASP A 92 18.83 -6.02 14.97
CA ASP A 92 18.13 -5.07 14.12
C ASP A 92 18.05 -3.70 14.82
N PRO A 93 18.41 -2.59 14.15
CA PRO A 93 18.43 -1.26 14.74
C PRO A 93 17.05 -0.77 15.25
N ALA A 94 15.95 -1.43 14.86
CA ALA A 94 14.63 -1.15 15.40
C ALA A 94 14.41 -1.74 16.81
N TYR A 95 15.19 -2.75 17.23
CA TYR A 95 14.96 -3.48 18.46
C TYR A 95 14.87 -2.57 19.71
N PRO A 96 15.81 -1.62 19.98
CA PRO A 96 15.71 -0.74 21.14
C PRO A 96 14.49 0.19 21.08
N ILE A 97 14.03 0.57 19.88
CA ILE A 97 12.80 1.38 19.74
C ILE A 97 11.57 0.57 20.14
N LEU A 98 11.54 -0.71 19.77
CA LEU A 98 10.45 -1.60 20.15
C LEU A 98 10.43 -1.89 21.64
N GLN A 99 11.61 -2.06 22.28
CA GLN A 99 11.71 -2.19 23.73
C GLN A 99 11.14 -0.95 24.44
N LYS A 100 11.51 0.24 23.97
CA LYS A 100 10.97 1.51 24.51
C LYS A 100 9.46 1.58 24.41
N VAL A 101 8.86 1.13 23.30
CA VAL A 101 7.39 1.08 23.16
C VAL A 101 6.78 0.12 24.19
N LEU A 102 7.37 -1.06 24.43
CA LEU A 102 6.85 -2.00 25.44
C LEU A 102 6.94 -1.41 26.87
N GLU A 103 8.02 -0.68 27.19
CA GLU A 103 8.16 0.01 28.47
C GLU A 103 7.11 1.10 28.66
N ASP A 104 6.75 1.83 27.59
CA ASP A 104 5.76 2.92 27.67
C ASP A 104 4.31 2.42 27.75
N PHE A 105 4.04 1.15 27.38
CA PHE A 105 2.70 0.54 27.41
C PHE A 105 2.68 -0.82 28.13
N PRO A 106 3.00 -0.90 29.44
CA PRO A 106 3.20 -2.14 30.15
C PRO A 106 1.92 -2.96 30.38
N ASP A 107 0.74 -2.33 30.29
CA ASP A 107 -0.54 -2.96 30.61
C ASP A 107 -1.14 -3.78 29.43
N ILE A 108 -0.52 -3.72 28.24
CA ILE A 108 -1.03 -4.40 27.05
C ILE A 108 -0.24 -5.69 26.83
N ASP A 109 -0.94 -6.78 26.48
CA ASP A 109 -0.28 -8.03 26.06
C ASP A 109 0.50 -7.81 24.77
N ALA A 110 1.76 -7.45 24.89
CA ALA A 110 2.65 -7.20 23.79
C ALA A 110 3.99 -7.90 23.95
N ARG A 111 4.54 -8.43 22.85
CA ARG A 111 5.83 -9.14 22.85
C ARG A 111 6.61 -8.85 21.57
N ILE A 112 7.93 -8.77 21.70
CA ILE A 112 8.86 -8.86 20.58
C ILE A 112 9.10 -10.36 20.30
N LEU A 113 8.90 -10.78 19.07
CA LEU A 113 9.15 -12.12 18.59
C LEU A 113 10.29 -12.09 17.58
N LEU A 114 11.33 -12.85 17.86
CA LEU A 114 12.50 -12.96 16.99
C LEU A 114 12.37 -14.21 16.09
N GLU A 115 12.63 -14.06 14.77
CA GLU A 115 12.60 -15.17 13.82
C GLU A 115 13.67 -16.22 14.17
N VAL A 116 14.84 -15.77 14.62
CA VAL A 116 15.96 -16.66 14.99
C VAL A 116 15.62 -17.59 16.16
N ASP A 117 14.66 -17.22 17.00
CA ASP A 117 14.22 -18.04 18.15
C ASP A 117 13.07 -18.99 17.81
N ASP A 118 12.58 -18.94 16.57
CA ASP A 118 11.47 -19.77 16.13
C ASP A 118 11.93 -21.16 15.71
N LEU A 119 11.95 -22.11 16.64
CA LEU A 119 12.33 -23.49 16.38
C LEU A 119 11.38 -24.19 15.41
N ALA A 120 10.08 -23.87 15.47
CA ALA A 120 9.08 -24.45 14.57
C ALA A 120 9.34 -24.04 13.12
N LEU A 121 9.76 -22.80 12.88
CA LEU A 121 10.11 -22.31 11.55
C LEU A 121 11.25 -23.11 10.90
N ARG A 122 12.25 -23.54 11.71
CA ARG A 122 13.37 -24.33 11.22
C ARG A 122 12.99 -25.76 10.83
N THR A 123 11.93 -26.29 11.42
CA THR A 123 11.46 -27.66 11.19
C THR A 123 10.24 -27.72 10.27
N THR A 124 9.65 -26.58 9.90
CA THR A 124 8.51 -26.54 8.99
C THR A 124 8.94 -26.98 7.59
N PRO A 125 8.41 -28.10 7.05
CA PRO A 125 8.74 -28.57 5.72
C PRO A 125 8.37 -27.54 4.65
N ASN A 126 9.22 -27.40 3.63
CA ASN A 126 8.97 -26.53 2.47
C ASN A 126 8.66 -25.07 2.82
N MET A 127 9.28 -24.54 3.87
CA MET A 127 9.21 -23.12 4.19
C MET A 127 10.02 -22.30 3.17
N GLY A 128 9.35 -21.37 2.49
CA GLY A 128 9.95 -20.55 1.44
C GLY A 128 10.82 -19.39 1.96
N PRO A 129 11.48 -18.67 1.05
CA PRO A 129 12.46 -17.65 1.40
C PRO A 129 11.88 -16.26 1.67
N ASN A 130 10.55 -16.07 1.60
CA ASN A 130 9.93 -14.75 1.84
C ASN A 130 10.22 -14.25 3.27
N PRO A 131 11.02 -13.18 3.45
CA PRO A 131 11.46 -12.74 4.77
C PRO A 131 10.34 -12.12 5.60
N LYS A 132 9.27 -11.62 5.00
CA LYS A 132 8.12 -11.07 5.75
C LYS A 132 7.26 -12.20 6.32
N ILE A 133 6.98 -13.23 5.52
CA ILE A 133 6.21 -14.39 5.99
C ILE A 133 6.97 -15.12 7.10
N ARG A 134 8.26 -15.37 6.91
CA ARG A 134 9.11 -15.98 7.94
C ARG A 134 9.07 -15.21 9.25
N ASN A 135 9.18 -13.89 9.17
CA ASN A 135 9.17 -12.99 10.32
C ASN A 135 7.83 -13.03 11.09
N ILE A 136 6.69 -13.11 10.41
CA ILE A 136 5.37 -13.11 11.06
C ILE A 136 4.83 -14.51 11.39
N SER A 137 5.48 -15.57 10.94
CA SER A 137 5.03 -16.96 11.04
C SER A 137 4.69 -17.38 12.49
N ARG A 138 5.61 -17.11 13.43
CA ARG A 138 5.39 -17.39 14.84
C ARG A 138 4.21 -16.61 15.42
N ALA A 139 4.14 -15.31 15.14
CA ALA A 139 3.06 -14.46 15.61
C ALA A 139 1.68 -14.93 15.12
N TYR A 140 1.61 -15.41 13.89
CA TYR A 140 0.39 -15.95 13.32
C TYR A 140 0.00 -17.31 13.95
N ARG A 141 0.94 -18.22 14.16
CA ARG A 141 0.68 -19.52 14.80
C ARG A 141 0.21 -19.36 16.24
N GLU A 142 0.84 -18.44 16.99
CA GLU A 142 0.55 -18.15 18.40
C GLU A 142 -0.56 -17.09 18.58
N ALA A 143 -1.26 -16.69 17.51
CA ALA A 143 -2.32 -15.69 17.59
C ALA A 143 -3.43 -16.10 18.56
N ILE A 144 -3.79 -15.19 19.46
CA ILE A 144 -4.88 -15.35 20.41
C ILE A 144 -6.17 -14.84 19.75
N GLY A 145 -7.23 -15.65 19.84
CA GLY A 145 -8.49 -15.37 19.14
C GLY A 145 -8.40 -15.68 17.65
N ASP A 146 -9.48 -15.44 16.93
CA ASP A 146 -9.60 -15.75 15.50
C ASP A 146 -9.30 -14.56 14.59
N ILE A 147 -9.34 -13.33 15.11
CA ILE A 147 -9.10 -12.14 14.30
C ILE A 147 -7.61 -11.78 14.31
N VAL A 148 -7.02 -11.75 13.14
CA VAL A 148 -5.64 -11.33 12.90
C VAL A 148 -5.63 -10.03 12.08
N TRP A 149 -4.85 -9.05 12.55
CA TRP A 149 -4.62 -7.79 11.86
C TRP A 149 -3.13 -7.61 11.56
N ILE A 150 -2.75 -7.77 10.31
CA ILE A 150 -1.37 -7.55 9.85
C ILE A 150 -1.23 -6.09 9.41
N VAL A 151 -0.30 -5.36 10.02
CA VAL A 151 -0.03 -3.95 9.73
C VAL A 151 1.47 -3.73 9.57
N ASP A 152 1.89 -3.15 8.45
CA ASP A 152 3.30 -2.80 8.23
C ASP A 152 3.81 -1.84 9.32
N CYS A 153 5.08 -1.98 9.74
CA CYS A 153 5.67 -1.20 10.83
C CYS A 153 5.66 0.32 10.59
N ASN A 154 5.66 0.74 9.33
CA ASN A 154 5.64 2.15 8.92
C ASN A 154 4.23 2.69 8.65
N VAL A 155 3.21 2.11 9.25
CA VAL A 155 1.81 2.57 9.12
C VAL A 155 1.32 3.09 10.47
N TRP A 156 0.86 4.32 10.47
CA TRP A 156 0.13 4.93 11.57
C TRP A 156 -1.39 4.86 11.33
N MET A 157 -2.15 4.67 12.40
CA MET A 157 -3.62 4.56 12.38
C MET A 157 -4.23 5.35 13.54
N ALA A 158 -5.42 5.93 13.31
CA ALA A 158 -6.17 6.63 14.35
C ALA A 158 -6.73 5.65 15.42
N LYS A 159 -7.01 6.16 16.63
CA LYS A 159 -7.44 5.36 17.80
C LYS A 159 -8.69 4.52 17.58
N GLY A 160 -9.67 4.99 16.80
CA GLY A 160 -10.92 4.25 16.56
C GLY A 160 -10.87 3.19 15.47
N VAL A 161 -9.74 3.03 14.78
CA VAL A 161 -9.64 2.18 13.58
C VAL A 161 -9.89 0.70 13.90
N LEU A 162 -9.29 0.15 14.96
CA LEU A 162 -9.44 -1.26 15.31
C LEU A 162 -10.90 -1.66 15.50
N GLY A 163 -11.64 -0.89 16.30
CA GLY A 163 -13.07 -1.17 16.55
C GLY A 163 -13.90 -1.13 15.26
N ARG A 164 -13.66 -0.14 14.38
CA ARG A 164 -14.37 -0.03 13.09
C ARG A 164 -14.00 -1.16 12.13
N MET A 165 -12.75 -1.61 12.13
CA MET A 165 -12.32 -2.77 11.35
C MET A 165 -13.02 -4.04 11.85
N VAL A 166 -12.99 -4.32 13.16
CA VAL A 166 -13.67 -5.49 13.74
C VAL A 166 -15.17 -5.47 13.42
N THR A 167 -15.84 -4.34 13.67
CA THR A 167 -17.25 -4.13 13.37
C THR A 167 -17.58 -4.44 11.91
N LYS A 168 -16.74 -3.98 10.99
CA LYS A 168 -16.94 -4.23 9.57
C LYS A 168 -16.65 -5.69 9.20
N LEU A 169 -15.57 -6.28 9.72
CA LEU A 169 -15.23 -7.69 9.46
C LEU A 169 -16.38 -8.62 9.87
N GLN A 170 -16.98 -8.37 11.02
CA GLN A 170 -18.08 -9.16 11.56
C GLN A 170 -19.47 -8.81 10.97
N GLY A 171 -19.54 -7.79 10.13
CA GLY A 171 -20.80 -7.35 9.50
C GLY A 171 -21.74 -6.56 10.43
N HIS A 172 -21.27 -6.14 11.61
CA HIS A 172 -22.07 -5.31 12.51
C HIS A 172 -22.23 -3.88 11.96
N ARG A 173 -23.32 -3.59 11.30
CA ARG A 173 -23.66 -2.24 10.83
C ARG A 173 -24.99 -1.80 11.39
N VAL A 174 -25.03 -0.59 11.94
CA VAL A 174 -26.30 0.04 12.32
C VAL A 174 -27.06 0.36 11.04
N GLY A 175 -28.22 -0.30 10.85
CA GLY A 175 -29.12 -0.02 9.71
C GLY A 175 -28.67 -0.58 8.34
N GLY A 176 -27.80 -1.58 8.29
CA GLY A 176 -27.29 -2.20 7.07
C GLY A 176 -27.43 -3.71 7.01
N ASP A 177 -27.07 -4.26 5.86
CA ASP A 177 -26.97 -5.69 5.63
C ASP A 177 -25.80 -6.25 6.49
N ASN A 178 -26.13 -7.10 7.46
CA ASN A 178 -25.23 -7.61 8.50
C ASN A 178 -24.37 -8.80 8.03
N MET A 179 -23.93 -8.81 6.78
CA MET A 179 -23.06 -9.87 6.27
C MET A 179 -21.59 -9.59 6.61
N PRO A 180 -20.88 -10.54 7.24
CA PRO A 180 -19.47 -10.44 7.53
C PRO A 180 -18.62 -10.47 6.24
N TYR A 181 -17.37 -10.05 6.36
CA TYR A 181 -16.39 -10.06 5.28
C TYR A 181 -15.32 -11.13 5.53
N LYS A 182 -14.80 -11.75 4.47
CA LYS A 182 -13.67 -12.68 4.57
C LYS A 182 -12.37 -11.95 4.95
N PHE A 183 -12.17 -10.76 4.41
CA PHE A 183 -11.10 -9.86 4.84
C PHE A 183 -11.46 -8.40 4.56
N ILE A 184 -10.83 -7.53 5.29
CA ILE A 184 -10.97 -6.07 5.15
C ILE A 184 -9.60 -5.39 5.19
N HIS A 185 -9.53 -4.21 4.63
CA HIS A 185 -8.29 -3.44 4.55
C HIS A 185 -8.58 -1.93 4.48
N GLN A 186 -7.53 -1.12 4.55
CA GLN A 186 -7.60 0.34 4.52
C GLN A 186 -6.99 0.92 3.25
N LEU A 187 -7.39 2.15 2.89
CA LEU A 187 -6.71 2.94 1.87
C LEU A 187 -5.41 3.49 2.46
N PRO A 188 -4.22 3.14 1.93
CA PRO A 188 -2.98 3.75 2.37
C PRO A 188 -2.70 5.05 1.63
N ILE A 189 -2.16 6.03 2.35
CA ILE A 189 -1.54 7.23 1.78
C ILE A 189 -0.13 7.40 2.32
N VAL A 190 0.73 8.07 1.58
CA VAL A 190 2.06 8.48 2.01
C VAL A 190 2.05 9.96 2.36
N VAL A 191 2.77 10.33 3.41
CA VAL A 191 3.03 11.71 3.80
C VAL A 191 4.55 11.91 3.85
N ASP A 192 5.06 12.75 2.98
CA ASP A 192 6.48 13.10 2.95
C ASP A 192 6.81 14.13 4.04
N LEU A 193 7.78 13.81 4.91
CA LEU A 193 8.11 14.56 6.11
C LEU A 193 9.06 15.74 5.89
N ILE A 194 9.52 16.03 4.69
CA ILE A 194 10.50 17.09 4.42
C ILE A 194 10.11 18.44 5.07
N ASP A 195 8.82 18.80 5.07
CA ASP A 195 8.33 20.06 5.65
C ASP A 195 8.03 19.98 7.15
N TYR A 196 8.11 18.79 7.74
CA TYR A 196 7.88 18.55 9.16
C TYR A 196 9.19 18.53 9.96
N SER A 197 10.33 18.68 9.29
CA SER A 197 11.67 18.70 9.86
C SER A 197 12.10 20.10 10.37
N THR A 198 11.18 20.90 10.94
CA THR A 198 11.61 21.98 11.82
C THR A 198 12.16 21.33 13.07
N PRO A 199 13.36 21.72 13.59
CA PRO A 199 13.91 21.15 14.80
C PRO A 199 12.93 21.41 15.93
N ILE A 200 12.22 20.40 16.41
CA ILE A 200 11.61 20.43 17.73
C ILE A 200 12.76 20.20 18.68
N ALA A 201 13.36 21.32 19.13
CA ALA A 201 14.09 21.29 20.36
C ALA A 201 13.15 20.75 21.44
N ALA A 202 13.58 19.68 22.13
CA ALA A 202 12.95 19.09 23.29
C ALA A 202 11.64 18.31 23.11
N GLU A 203 11.67 17.22 22.38
CA GLU A 203 10.99 16.00 22.83
C GLU A 203 12.00 14.86 22.69
N GLY A 204 12.55 14.43 23.82
CA GLY A 204 13.62 13.50 24.12
C GLY A 204 13.80 12.25 23.28
N GLN A 205 14.09 12.39 21.99
CA GLN A 205 14.68 11.32 21.21
C GLN A 205 16.06 11.78 20.74
N PRO A 206 17.16 11.06 21.09
CA PRO A 206 18.41 11.25 20.40
C PRO A 206 18.17 10.98 18.91
N LEU A 207 18.56 11.93 18.05
CA LEU A 207 18.76 11.68 16.64
C LEU A 207 19.82 10.58 16.52
N LEU A 208 19.38 9.33 16.52
CA LEU A 208 20.22 8.26 16.00
C LEU A 208 20.33 8.56 14.50
N ALA A 209 21.51 8.98 14.12
CA ALA A 209 21.89 9.25 12.76
C ALA A 209 21.31 8.15 11.86
N ALA A 210 20.62 8.56 10.81
CA ALA A 210 20.27 7.68 9.73
C ALA A 210 21.56 7.01 9.27
N SER A 211 21.73 5.75 9.66
CA SER A 211 22.80 4.93 9.11
C SER A 211 22.45 4.77 7.63
N SER A 212 23.18 5.53 6.81
CA SER A 212 23.29 5.30 5.39
C SER A 212 23.45 3.81 5.18
N VAL A 213 22.53 3.20 4.45
CA VAL A 213 22.81 1.96 3.76
C VAL A 213 23.87 2.33 2.74
N GLU A 214 25.12 2.03 3.06
CA GLU A 214 26.24 2.08 2.13
C GLU A 214 25.96 1.05 1.05
N ASP A 215 25.43 1.52 -0.08
CA ASP A 215 25.56 0.82 -1.36
C ASP A 215 26.99 1.12 -1.83
N ASP A 216 27.89 0.19 -1.54
CA ASP A 216 29.23 0.13 -2.12
C ASP A 216 29.09 -0.21 -3.60
N ASP A 217 29.08 0.80 -4.44
CA ASP A 217 29.42 0.68 -5.86
C ASP A 217 29.98 2.00 -6.37
N SER A 218 31.26 2.21 -6.04
CA SER A 218 32.08 3.30 -6.57
C SER A 218 32.65 2.91 -7.93
N SER A 219 31.99 3.32 -9.02
CA SER A 219 32.66 3.46 -10.30
C SER A 219 32.65 4.92 -10.73
N HIS A 220 33.84 5.51 -10.74
CA HIS A 220 34.16 6.82 -11.27
C HIS A 220 33.65 7.01 -12.69
N ILE A 221 32.84 8.04 -12.92
CA ILE A 221 32.75 8.68 -14.24
C ILE A 221 32.67 10.21 -14.02
N GLY A 222 33.46 10.88 -14.82
CA GLY A 222 33.92 12.23 -14.80
C GLY A 222 32.91 13.36 -14.78
N GLU A 223 33.43 14.48 -14.39
CA GLU A 223 32.88 15.82 -14.36
C GLU A 223 32.33 16.28 -15.72
N GLY A 224 31.06 16.65 -15.71
CA GLY A 224 30.39 17.35 -16.79
C GLY A 224 29.25 18.21 -16.24
N GLY A 225 29.46 19.52 -16.10
CA GLY A 225 28.58 20.43 -15.39
C GLY A 225 27.16 20.55 -15.95
N SER A 226 26.20 20.33 -15.10
CA SER A 226 24.85 20.87 -15.21
C SER A 226 24.41 21.24 -13.81
N HIS A 227 24.03 22.52 -13.61
CA HIS A 227 23.51 23.02 -12.32
C HIS A 227 22.12 22.49 -12.02
N SER A 228 21.98 21.19 -11.79
CA SER A 228 20.81 20.59 -11.16
C SER A 228 21.00 20.65 -9.64
N ASN A 229 20.03 21.21 -8.92
CA ASN A 229 20.08 21.33 -7.47
C ASN A 229 20.17 19.93 -6.86
N PRO A 230 21.32 19.47 -6.32
CA PRO A 230 21.55 18.06 -5.93
C PRO A 230 20.57 17.57 -4.86
N LYS A 231 20.00 18.47 -4.05
CA LYS A 231 19.02 18.15 -3.00
C LYS A 231 17.68 17.63 -3.55
N VAL A 232 17.24 18.08 -4.73
CA VAL A 232 15.96 17.64 -5.32
C VAL A 232 16.00 16.16 -5.70
N TRP A 233 17.07 15.71 -6.34
CA TRP A 233 17.23 14.29 -6.72
C TRP A 233 17.51 13.39 -5.53
N ALA A 234 18.20 13.90 -4.52
CA ALA A 234 18.49 13.16 -3.29
C ALA A 234 17.28 12.96 -2.37
N GLN A 235 16.31 13.87 -2.38
CA GLN A 235 15.20 13.86 -1.42
C GLN A 235 13.80 13.93 -2.05
N GLY A 236 13.68 14.10 -3.36
CA GLY A 236 12.40 14.30 -4.04
C GLY A 236 11.54 13.04 -4.20
N GLY A 237 12.08 11.84 -3.91
CA GLY A 237 11.39 10.57 -4.09
C GLY A 237 10.19 10.40 -3.16
N GLY A 238 10.26 10.92 -1.94
CA GLY A 238 9.12 10.91 -0.99
C GLY A 238 7.91 11.67 -1.55
N ARG A 239 8.15 12.80 -2.22
CA ARG A 239 7.12 13.58 -2.92
C ARG A 239 6.46 12.80 -4.06
N LEU A 240 7.25 12.05 -4.82
CA LEU A 240 6.73 11.23 -5.92
C LEU A 240 5.88 10.08 -5.39
N ASP A 241 6.28 9.45 -4.28
CA ASP A 241 5.53 8.37 -3.65
C ASP A 241 4.23 8.90 -3.02
N GLU A 242 4.27 10.03 -2.32
CA GLU A 242 3.10 10.75 -1.81
C GLU A 242 2.10 11.07 -2.94
N MET A 243 2.61 11.57 -4.06
CA MET A 243 1.81 11.87 -5.23
C MET A 243 1.18 10.62 -5.83
N PHE A 244 1.96 9.56 -6.03
CA PHE A 244 1.47 8.30 -6.57
C PHE A 244 0.36 7.69 -5.69
N MET A 245 0.58 7.62 -4.37
CA MET A 245 -0.37 6.99 -3.46
C MET A 245 -1.68 7.76 -3.33
N ALA A 246 -1.65 9.08 -3.42
CA ALA A 246 -2.84 9.92 -3.29
C ALA A 246 -3.59 10.19 -4.61
N THR A 247 -2.98 9.89 -5.76
CA THR A 247 -3.60 10.12 -7.07
C THR A 247 -3.92 8.79 -7.78
N SER A 248 -3.03 8.27 -8.63
CA SER A 248 -3.27 7.04 -9.38
C SER A 248 -3.65 5.87 -8.48
N HIS A 249 -2.85 5.58 -7.44
CA HIS A 249 -3.14 4.46 -6.55
C HIS A 249 -4.51 4.61 -5.88
N ALA A 250 -4.79 5.75 -5.25
CA ALA A 250 -6.05 5.97 -4.53
C ALA A 250 -7.28 5.83 -5.43
N LYS A 251 -7.25 6.39 -6.65
CA LYS A 251 -8.36 6.32 -7.61
C LYS A 251 -8.66 4.87 -8.00
N PHE A 252 -7.63 4.14 -8.47
CA PHE A 252 -7.83 2.77 -8.94
C PHE A 252 -8.14 1.81 -7.80
N TYR A 253 -7.47 1.96 -6.66
CA TYR A 253 -7.75 1.19 -5.46
C TYR A 253 -9.19 1.36 -4.99
N SER A 254 -9.65 2.61 -4.90
CA SER A 254 -11.04 2.92 -4.52
C SER A 254 -12.05 2.40 -5.55
N ALA A 255 -11.74 2.49 -6.85
CA ALA A 255 -12.62 2.00 -7.91
C ALA A 255 -12.80 0.48 -7.86
N ILE A 256 -11.69 -0.27 -7.80
CA ILE A 256 -11.72 -1.74 -7.77
C ILE A 256 -12.45 -2.23 -6.51
N ASN A 257 -12.16 -1.61 -5.36
CA ASN A 257 -12.79 -1.97 -4.10
C ASN A 257 -14.26 -1.53 -3.99
N THR A 258 -14.70 -0.55 -4.77
CA THR A 258 -16.12 -0.15 -4.88
C THR A 258 -16.89 -1.10 -5.78
N SER A 259 -16.29 -1.48 -6.91
CA SER A 259 -16.93 -2.38 -7.88
C SER A 259 -16.98 -3.83 -7.38
N GLY A 260 -16.04 -4.24 -6.54
CA GLY A 260 -15.97 -5.60 -6.01
C GLY A 260 -15.70 -6.67 -7.08
N LEU A 261 -15.11 -6.29 -8.21
CA LEU A 261 -14.88 -7.20 -9.34
C LEU A 261 -13.64 -8.08 -9.18
N ALA A 262 -12.70 -7.68 -8.34
CA ALA A 262 -11.47 -8.40 -8.10
C ALA A 262 -10.93 -8.12 -6.69
N PRO A 263 -10.14 -9.03 -6.09
CA PRO A 263 -9.42 -8.71 -4.88
C PRO A 263 -8.38 -7.63 -5.17
N CYS A 264 -8.35 -6.59 -4.34
CA CYS A 264 -7.35 -5.54 -4.44
C CYS A 264 -6.97 -5.13 -3.01
N ALA A 265 -5.96 -5.77 -2.48
CA ALA A 265 -5.38 -5.47 -1.18
C ALA A 265 -3.92 -5.07 -1.33
N VAL A 266 -3.47 -4.19 -0.44
CA VAL A 266 -2.06 -3.76 -0.31
C VAL A 266 -1.62 -4.06 1.11
N GLY A 267 -0.41 -4.60 1.27
CA GLY A 267 0.15 -5.10 2.52
C GLY A 267 0.43 -4.05 3.59
N LYS A 268 -0.40 -2.98 3.67
CA LYS A 268 -0.25 -1.92 4.66
C LYS A 268 -1.07 -2.16 5.92
N SER A 269 -2.29 -2.61 5.74
CA SER A 269 -3.23 -2.87 6.84
C SER A 269 -4.32 -3.81 6.34
N THR A 270 -4.30 -5.06 6.78
CA THR A 270 -5.27 -6.09 6.37
C THR A 270 -5.68 -6.93 7.57
N MET A 271 -6.99 -7.11 7.76
CA MET A 271 -7.58 -7.89 8.84
C MET A 271 -8.46 -9.00 8.28
N PHE A 272 -8.36 -10.19 8.86
CA PHE A 272 -9.11 -11.39 8.47
C PHE A 272 -9.24 -12.37 9.62
N CYS A 273 -10.08 -13.41 9.46
CA CYS A 273 -10.18 -14.51 10.41
C CYS A 273 -9.11 -15.58 10.12
N LYS A 274 -8.34 -15.94 11.15
CA LYS A 274 -7.28 -16.96 11.09
C LYS A 274 -7.83 -18.31 10.61
N SER A 275 -8.94 -18.73 11.19
CA SER A 275 -9.61 -20.00 10.83
C SER A 275 -9.99 -20.06 9.34
N GLN A 276 -10.43 -18.94 8.76
CA GLN A 276 -10.76 -18.88 7.34
C GLN A 276 -9.51 -19.00 6.46
N LEU A 277 -8.41 -18.35 6.82
CA LEU A 277 -7.17 -18.46 6.06
C LEU A 277 -6.56 -19.85 6.17
N ASP A 278 -6.57 -20.44 7.37
CA ASP A 278 -6.11 -21.81 7.59
C ASP A 278 -6.93 -22.81 6.77
N HIS A 279 -8.27 -22.64 6.72
CA HIS A 279 -9.16 -23.45 5.88
C HIS A 279 -8.86 -23.25 4.39
N ALA A 280 -8.72 -22.00 3.94
CA ALA A 280 -8.54 -21.65 2.53
C ALA A 280 -7.19 -22.12 1.96
N THR A 281 -6.18 -22.28 2.81
CA THR A 281 -4.84 -22.74 2.43
C THR A 281 -4.61 -24.23 2.67
N ASN A 282 -5.58 -24.94 3.26
CA ASN A 282 -5.47 -26.38 3.55
C ASN A 282 -5.92 -27.22 2.34
N PRO A 283 -5.03 -28.03 1.73
CA PRO A 283 -5.37 -28.86 0.56
C PRO A 283 -6.41 -29.94 0.83
N SER A 284 -6.63 -30.31 2.09
CA SER A 284 -7.69 -31.27 2.47
C SER A 284 -9.08 -30.62 2.52
N LEU A 285 -9.14 -29.31 2.73
CA LEU A 285 -10.38 -28.56 2.90
C LEU A 285 -10.71 -27.71 1.64
N ASN A 286 -9.69 -27.25 0.92
CA ASN A 286 -9.85 -26.45 -0.29
C ASN A 286 -9.35 -27.23 -1.51
N PRO A 287 -10.25 -27.73 -2.39
CA PRO A 287 -9.88 -28.52 -3.57
C PRO A 287 -9.11 -27.74 -4.63
N LYS A 288 -9.08 -26.41 -4.54
CA LYS A 288 -8.28 -25.55 -5.45
C LYS A 288 -6.81 -25.54 -5.11
N ILE A 289 -6.43 -25.96 -3.91
CA ILE A 289 -5.04 -26.08 -3.49
C ILE A 289 -4.45 -27.37 -4.06
N PRO A 290 -3.30 -27.35 -4.74
CA PRO A 290 -2.69 -28.54 -5.33
C PRO A 290 -2.40 -29.60 -4.27
N LYS A 291 -2.91 -30.84 -4.51
CA LYS A 291 -2.57 -32.01 -3.69
C LYS A 291 -1.19 -32.52 -4.11
N GLY A 292 -0.33 -32.84 -3.18
CA GLY A 292 0.95 -33.49 -3.46
C GLY A 292 2.21 -32.66 -3.16
N LYS A 293 2.08 -31.37 -2.90
CA LYS A 293 3.15 -30.59 -2.25
C LYS A 293 2.75 -30.44 -0.78
N SER A 294 3.58 -30.91 0.15
CA SER A 294 3.42 -30.63 1.58
C SER A 294 3.72 -29.15 1.82
N LEU A 295 2.79 -28.27 1.47
CA LEU A 295 2.88 -26.83 1.74
C LEU A 295 2.32 -26.56 3.12
N PRO A 296 2.92 -25.64 3.89
CA PRO A 296 2.36 -25.20 5.16
C PRO A 296 1.02 -24.49 4.94
N THR A 297 0.21 -24.37 6.00
CA THR A 297 -1.10 -23.70 5.97
C THR A 297 -1.02 -22.28 6.57
N GLY A 298 -2.10 -21.53 6.47
CA GLY A 298 -2.16 -20.18 7.00
C GLY A 298 -1.23 -19.21 6.22
N VAL A 299 -0.61 -18.28 6.93
CA VAL A 299 0.32 -17.32 6.28
C VAL A 299 1.56 -18.00 5.71
N ASP A 300 2.01 -19.10 6.30
CA ASP A 300 3.20 -19.83 5.89
C ASP A 300 3.05 -20.45 4.48
N TYR A 301 1.82 -20.68 4.02
CA TYR A 301 1.50 -21.08 2.65
C TYR A 301 2.10 -20.13 1.61
N PHE A 302 2.18 -18.83 1.92
CA PHE A 302 2.68 -17.78 1.03
C PHE A 302 4.19 -17.53 1.14
N SER A 303 4.91 -18.37 1.86
CA SER A 303 6.37 -18.22 2.09
C SER A 303 7.21 -18.26 0.82
N HIS A 304 6.71 -18.86 -0.24
CA HIS A 304 7.36 -18.88 -1.56
C HIS A 304 6.98 -17.69 -2.47
N ASN A 305 6.12 -16.77 -2.02
CA ASN A 305 5.61 -15.68 -2.84
C ASN A 305 6.04 -14.33 -2.26
N ILE A 306 6.34 -13.36 -3.12
CA ILE A 306 6.76 -12.01 -2.68
C ILE A 306 5.61 -11.00 -2.64
N CYS A 307 4.47 -11.32 -3.22
CA CYS A 307 3.25 -10.53 -3.23
C CYS A 307 2.20 -11.19 -2.32
N GLU A 308 2.63 -11.54 -1.09
CA GLU A 308 1.86 -12.34 -0.14
C GLU A 308 0.54 -11.68 0.26
N ASP A 309 0.53 -10.37 0.39
CA ASP A 309 -0.64 -9.56 0.76
C ASP A 309 -1.78 -9.68 -0.26
N HIS A 310 -1.45 -9.56 -1.54
CA HIS A 310 -2.42 -9.76 -2.61
C HIS A 310 -2.89 -11.21 -2.66
N MET A 311 -1.98 -12.17 -2.51
CA MET A 311 -2.31 -13.59 -2.58
C MET A 311 -3.13 -14.08 -1.40
N ILE A 312 -2.92 -13.54 -0.19
CA ILE A 312 -3.82 -13.76 0.96
C ILE A 312 -5.24 -13.31 0.60
N GLY A 313 -5.35 -12.09 0.04
CA GLY A 313 -6.63 -11.57 -0.43
C GLY A 313 -7.27 -12.44 -1.53
N ASP A 314 -6.49 -12.90 -2.51
CA ASP A 314 -6.98 -13.74 -3.60
C ASP A 314 -7.46 -15.11 -3.13
N VAL A 315 -6.72 -15.78 -2.26
CA VAL A 315 -7.10 -17.09 -1.70
C VAL A 315 -8.38 -16.98 -0.88
N LEU A 316 -8.51 -15.97 -0.01
CA LEU A 316 -9.73 -15.72 0.77
C LEU A 316 -10.91 -15.34 -0.15
N TRP A 317 -10.67 -14.51 -1.17
CA TRP A 317 -11.70 -14.15 -2.15
C TRP A 317 -12.28 -15.38 -2.84
N ASN A 318 -11.42 -16.28 -3.30
CA ASN A 318 -11.78 -17.46 -4.05
C ASN A 318 -12.30 -18.62 -3.19
N ALA A 319 -12.05 -18.62 -1.88
CA ALA A 319 -12.58 -19.61 -0.96
C ALA A 319 -14.09 -19.42 -0.79
N LYS A 320 -14.83 -20.54 -0.70
CA LYS A 320 -16.27 -20.51 -0.50
C LYS A 320 -16.57 -20.50 1.00
N PHE A 321 -17.13 -19.39 1.46
CA PHE A 321 -17.69 -19.23 2.79
C PHE A 321 -19.09 -18.65 2.65
N ASP A 322 -20.12 -19.49 2.92
CA ASP A 322 -21.50 -19.08 2.78
C ASP A 322 -21.84 -17.98 3.80
N GLY A 323 -22.59 -16.98 3.36
CA GLY A 323 -22.96 -15.84 4.20
C GLY A 323 -21.86 -14.76 4.37
N TYR A 324 -20.74 -14.87 3.67
CA TYR A 324 -19.66 -13.86 3.72
C TYR A 324 -19.55 -13.09 2.42
N ARG A 325 -19.29 -11.78 2.54
CA ARG A 325 -18.81 -10.95 1.43
C ARG A 325 -17.32 -11.17 1.19
N ASN A 326 -16.89 -11.03 -0.04
CA ASN A 326 -15.51 -11.34 -0.42
C ASN A 326 -14.49 -10.46 0.30
N HIS A 327 -14.63 -9.12 0.22
CA HIS A 327 -13.74 -8.18 0.90
C HIS A 327 -14.40 -6.83 1.11
N GLY A 328 -13.79 -5.99 1.94
CA GLY A 328 -14.27 -4.63 2.17
C GLY A 328 -13.16 -3.64 2.48
N LEU A 329 -13.17 -2.49 1.79
CA LEU A 329 -12.37 -1.33 2.18
C LEU A 329 -13.06 -0.61 3.36
N VAL A 330 -12.32 -0.33 4.43
CA VAL A 330 -12.85 0.43 5.58
C VAL A 330 -12.85 1.91 5.20
N TRP A 331 -14.01 2.37 4.72
CA TRP A 331 -14.18 3.73 4.25
C TRP A 331 -14.07 4.75 5.39
N GLY A 332 -13.42 5.87 5.10
CA GLY A 332 -13.17 6.93 6.07
C GLY A 332 -11.88 6.73 6.88
N ASP A 333 -11.43 5.50 7.08
CA ASP A 333 -10.18 5.23 7.77
C ASP A 333 -9.01 5.11 6.79
N ILE A 334 -8.00 5.95 6.99
CA ILE A 334 -6.79 6.01 6.16
C ILE A 334 -5.62 5.43 6.94
N ALA A 335 -4.83 4.56 6.29
CA ALA A 335 -3.55 4.09 6.78
C ALA A 335 -2.45 5.08 6.34
N VAL A 336 -1.87 5.83 7.27
CA VAL A 336 -0.90 6.89 6.96
C VAL A 336 0.52 6.34 7.06
N GLN A 337 1.28 6.44 5.99
CA GLN A 337 2.69 6.08 5.96
C GLN A 337 3.56 7.34 5.92
N PRO A 338 4.28 7.69 6.99
CA PRO A 338 5.30 8.72 6.95
C PRO A 338 6.51 8.27 6.12
N MET A 339 7.09 9.19 5.35
CA MET A 339 8.25 8.96 4.51
C MET A 339 9.24 10.11 4.67
N SER A 340 10.54 9.84 4.78
CA SER A 340 11.60 10.86 4.78
C SER A 340 12.78 10.41 3.95
N ASP A 341 13.54 11.37 3.46
CA ASP A 341 14.86 11.21 2.83
C ASP A 341 14.93 10.19 1.68
N MET A 342 13.78 9.94 1.02
CA MET A 342 13.73 9.07 -0.14
C MET A 342 14.28 9.80 -1.38
N SER A 343 15.30 9.24 -2.01
CA SER A 343 15.78 9.72 -3.31
C SER A 343 14.82 9.33 -4.44
N VAL A 344 14.92 10.01 -5.58
CA VAL A 344 14.19 9.64 -6.82
C VAL A 344 14.60 8.24 -7.29
N LYS A 345 15.87 7.84 -7.12
CA LYS A 345 16.36 6.50 -7.40
C LYS A 345 15.66 5.45 -6.50
N ALA A 346 15.54 5.72 -5.21
CA ALA A 346 14.85 4.85 -4.26
C ALA A 346 13.34 4.73 -4.58
N TYR A 347 12.67 5.83 -4.96
CA TYR A 347 11.29 5.78 -5.46
C TYR A 347 11.15 4.88 -6.68
N THR A 348 12.03 5.05 -7.67
CA THR A 348 12.03 4.25 -8.90
C THR A 348 12.24 2.77 -8.58
N ALA A 349 13.20 2.44 -7.73
CA ALA A 349 13.46 1.07 -7.27
C ALA A 349 12.25 0.47 -6.54
N ARG A 350 11.60 1.23 -5.65
CA ARG A 350 10.39 0.83 -4.93
C ARG A 350 9.23 0.53 -5.90
N ARG A 351 8.96 1.41 -6.86
CA ARG A 351 7.91 1.23 -7.87
C ARG A 351 8.20 0.02 -8.77
N SER A 352 9.45 -0.10 -9.24
CA SER A 352 9.88 -1.26 -10.04
C SER A 352 9.72 -2.58 -9.29
N ARG A 353 10.06 -2.61 -7.99
CA ARG A 353 9.85 -3.79 -7.14
C ARG A 353 8.37 -4.17 -7.06
N TRP A 354 7.46 -3.21 -6.84
CA TRP A 354 6.02 -3.49 -6.77
C TRP A 354 5.47 -4.03 -8.08
N LEU A 355 5.87 -3.45 -9.22
CA LEU A 355 5.47 -3.90 -10.54
C LEU A 355 5.98 -5.32 -10.83
N ARG A 356 7.24 -5.60 -10.51
CA ARG A 356 7.84 -6.93 -10.67
C ARG A 356 7.17 -7.96 -9.77
N ALA A 357 6.93 -7.63 -8.49
CA ALA A 357 6.30 -8.54 -7.53
C ALA A 357 4.90 -8.99 -8.00
N ARG A 358 4.11 -8.10 -8.58
CA ARG A 358 2.75 -8.40 -9.05
C ARG A 358 2.65 -8.79 -10.53
N LYS A 359 3.75 -8.73 -11.29
CA LYS A 359 3.78 -8.96 -12.74
C LYS A 359 3.06 -10.24 -13.15
N PHE A 360 3.32 -11.33 -12.45
CA PHE A 360 2.71 -12.63 -12.75
C PHE A 360 1.46 -12.91 -11.91
N THR A 361 1.31 -12.27 -10.76
CA THR A 361 0.16 -12.46 -9.87
C THR A 361 -1.10 -11.81 -10.45
N VAL A 362 -0.96 -10.62 -11.08
CA VAL A 362 -2.09 -9.83 -11.63
C VAL A 362 -1.71 -9.32 -13.03
N LEU A 363 -1.31 -10.24 -13.90
CA LEU A 363 -0.77 -9.91 -15.23
C LEU A 363 -1.67 -8.97 -16.05
N PRO A 364 -2.99 -9.18 -16.18
CA PRO A 364 -3.85 -8.28 -16.98
C PRO A 364 -3.84 -6.84 -16.43
N ALA A 365 -3.96 -6.68 -15.12
CA ALA A 365 -3.91 -5.36 -14.49
C ALA A 365 -2.55 -4.69 -14.66
N THR A 366 -1.45 -5.46 -14.58
CA THR A 366 -0.09 -4.94 -14.77
C THR A 366 0.15 -4.49 -16.21
N MET A 367 -0.40 -5.21 -17.21
CA MET A 367 -0.28 -4.85 -18.62
C MET A 367 -1.10 -3.63 -19.00
N ILE A 368 -2.26 -3.42 -18.38
CA ILE A 368 -3.13 -2.27 -18.67
C ILE A 368 -2.69 -0.99 -17.93
N GLU A 369 -1.88 -1.11 -16.89
CA GLU A 369 -1.50 0.02 -16.03
C GLU A 369 -0.96 1.25 -16.78
N PRO A 370 -0.07 1.15 -17.79
CA PRO A 370 0.42 2.33 -18.50
C PRO A 370 -0.70 3.15 -19.16
N PHE A 371 -1.74 2.46 -19.65
CA PHE A 371 -2.87 3.09 -20.33
C PHE A 371 -3.79 3.86 -19.36
N THR A 372 -3.57 3.70 -18.06
CA THR A 372 -4.30 4.39 -17.01
C THR A 372 -3.57 5.61 -16.44
N GLU A 373 -2.38 5.94 -16.97
CA GLU A 373 -1.60 7.11 -16.61
C GLU A 373 -1.87 8.27 -17.57
N SER A 374 -1.88 9.50 -17.07
CA SER A 374 -2.45 10.66 -17.78
C SER A 374 -1.85 10.93 -19.15
N PHE A 375 -0.52 10.86 -19.29
CA PHE A 375 0.16 11.17 -20.56
C PHE A 375 -0.13 10.15 -21.65
N VAL A 376 -0.13 8.85 -21.28
CA VAL A 376 -0.46 7.77 -22.22
C VAL A 376 -1.94 7.83 -22.58
N PHE A 377 -2.80 8.01 -21.56
CA PHE A 377 -4.24 8.18 -21.76
C PHE A 377 -4.54 9.32 -22.70
N ALA A 378 -4.02 10.52 -22.44
CA ALA A 378 -4.23 11.69 -23.28
C ALA A 378 -3.78 11.47 -24.73
N THR A 379 -2.70 10.71 -24.94
CA THR A 379 -2.16 10.42 -26.28
C THR A 379 -3.12 9.54 -27.10
N TYR A 380 -3.53 8.38 -26.58
CA TYR A 380 -4.40 7.52 -27.34
C TYR A 380 -5.85 8.05 -27.42
N PHE A 381 -6.33 8.74 -26.39
CA PHE A 381 -7.63 9.41 -26.40
C PHE A 381 -7.67 10.51 -27.46
N THR A 382 -6.65 11.38 -27.51
CA THR A 382 -6.53 12.42 -28.55
C THR A 382 -6.51 11.82 -29.94
N PHE A 383 -5.71 10.75 -30.14
CA PHE A 383 -5.69 10.04 -31.42
C PHE A 383 -7.10 9.54 -31.82
N ALA A 384 -7.80 8.94 -30.87
CA ALA A 384 -9.15 8.40 -31.10
C ALA A 384 -10.15 9.51 -31.47
N ILE A 385 -10.24 10.56 -30.66
CA ILE A 385 -11.18 11.67 -30.84
C ILE A 385 -10.96 12.38 -32.19
N THR A 386 -9.71 12.70 -32.52
CA THR A 386 -9.40 13.44 -33.75
C THR A 386 -9.50 12.57 -35.01
N THR A 387 -9.16 11.28 -34.92
CA THR A 387 -9.25 10.38 -36.08
C THR A 387 -10.71 10.06 -36.43
N LEU A 388 -11.56 9.85 -35.42
CA LEU A 388 -12.99 9.60 -35.61
C LEU A 388 -13.81 10.88 -35.71
N GLN A 389 -13.18 12.04 -35.62
CA GLN A 389 -13.82 13.37 -35.66
C GLN A 389 -15.00 13.51 -34.68
N ILE A 390 -14.86 12.91 -33.49
CA ILE A 390 -15.88 12.99 -32.43
C ILE A 390 -16.11 14.46 -32.06
N TYR A 391 -17.36 14.84 -31.92
CA TYR A 391 -17.80 16.24 -31.73
C TYR A 391 -17.28 17.23 -32.80
N GLY A 392 -16.99 16.73 -34.02
CA GLY A 392 -16.48 17.56 -35.12
C GLY A 392 -15.03 18.04 -34.95
N ILE A 393 -14.26 17.43 -34.04
CA ILE A 393 -12.84 17.77 -33.83
C ILE A 393 -11.98 17.25 -35.00
N PRO A 394 -11.35 18.11 -35.80
CA PRO A 394 -10.65 17.69 -37.01
C PRO A 394 -9.30 17.03 -36.69
N PRO A 395 -8.75 16.18 -37.58
CA PRO A 395 -7.47 15.49 -37.39
C PRO A 395 -6.25 16.41 -37.67
N THR A 396 -6.32 17.67 -37.28
CA THR A 396 -5.22 18.65 -37.43
C THR A 396 -4.27 18.62 -36.23
N TRP A 397 -3.03 19.04 -36.42
CA TRP A 397 -2.04 19.14 -35.34
C TRP A 397 -2.52 20.06 -34.21
N THR A 398 -3.09 21.21 -34.56
CA THR A 398 -3.62 22.17 -33.59
C THR A 398 -4.71 21.53 -32.72
N ALA A 399 -5.68 20.84 -33.35
CA ALA A 399 -6.74 20.15 -32.62
C ALA A 399 -6.18 19.05 -31.71
N ARG A 400 -5.19 18.29 -32.18
CA ARG A 400 -4.51 17.27 -31.36
C ARG A 400 -3.83 17.88 -30.13
N VAL A 401 -3.03 18.93 -30.33
CA VAL A 401 -2.34 19.59 -29.20
C VAL A 401 -3.35 20.15 -28.20
N ILE A 402 -4.40 20.82 -28.66
CA ILE A 402 -5.44 21.36 -27.77
C ILE A 402 -6.13 20.25 -27.01
N THR A 403 -6.57 19.17 -27.67
CA THR A 403 -7.25 18.04 -27.04
C THR A 403 -6.35 17.35 -26.01
N TRP A 404 -5.08 17.14 -26.35
CA TRP A 404 -4.09 16.54 -25.46
C TRP A 404 -3.85 17.39 -24.21
N LEU A 405 -3.59 18.69 -24.38
CA LEU A 405 -3.38 19.62 -23.26
C LEU A 405 -4.63 19.71 -22.37
N THR A 406 -5.81 19.83 -22.96
CA THR A 406 -7.07 19.89 -22.22
C THR A 406 -7.27 18.63 -21.37
N THR A 407 -7.01 17.44 -21.94
CA THR A 407 -7.10 16.17 -21.23
C THR A 407 -6.14 16.11 -20.04
N ILE A 408 -4.89 16.52 -20.24
CA ILE A 408 -3.87 16.59 -19.17
C ILE A 408 -4.28 17.56 -18.06
N ILE A 409 -4.78 18.75 -18.43
CA ILE A 409 -5.20 19.77 -17.45
C ILE A 409 -6.38 19.24 -16.62
N VAL A 410 -7.39 18.68 -17.27
CA VAL A 410 -8.56 18.10 -16.55
C VAL A 410 -8.11 16.99 -15.59
N TRP A 411 -7.25 16.09 -16.06
CA TRP A 411 -6.71 15.00 -15.23
C TRP A 411 -5.93 15.54 -14.03
N MET A 412 -5.03 16.49 -14.25
CA MET A 412 -4.23 17.14 -13.22
C MET A 412 -5.12 17.82 -12.16
N VAL A 413 -6.19 18.50 -12.59
CA VAL A 413 -7.14 19.14 -11.66
C VAL A 413 -7.85 18.11 -10.81
N VAL A 414 -8.32 17.00 -11.38
CA VAL A 414 -8.96 15.90 -10.64
C VAL A 414 -7.97 15.29 -9.64
N ASP A 415 -6.73 15.07 -10.03
CA ASP A 415 -5.67 14.56 -9.16
C ASP A 415 -5.34 15.53 -8.01
N PHE A 416 -5.28 16.83 -8.30
CA PHE A 416 -5.06 17.86 -7.29
C PHE A 416 -6.17 17.92 -6.25
N LEU A 417 -7.41 17.85 -6.69
CA LEU A 417 -8.56 17.86 -5.79
C LEU A 417 -8.58 16.59 -4.92
N GLY A 418 -8.34 15.42 -5.50
CA GLY A 418 -8.24 14.15 -4.77
C GLY A 418 -7.09 14.14 -3.77
N TYR A 419 -5.90 14.58 -4.18
CA TYR A 419 -4.73 14.74 -3.32
C TYR A 419 -5.04 15.64 -2.12
N ARG A 420 -5.58 16.84 -2.37
CA ARG A 420 -5.96 17.76 -1.29
C ARG A 420 -7.01 17.17 -0.37
N HIS A 421 -7.99 16.46 -0.89
CA HIS A 421 -9.05 15.85 -0.11
C HIS A 421 -8.49 14.79 0.85
N LEU A 422 -7.68 13.85 0.36
CA LEU A 422 -7.12 12.78 1.17
C LEU A 422 -6.12 13.27 2.23
N HIS A 423 -5.33 14.33 1.93
CA HIS A 423 -4.40 14.93 2.88
C HIS A 423 -5.02 16.03 3.77
N SER A 424 -6.31 16.31 3.61
CA SER A 424 -6.99 17.35 4.40
C SER A 424 -7.05 17.03 5.90
N GLY A 425 -7.07 15.75 6.25
CA GLY A 425 -7.30 15.30 7.63
C GLY A 425 -8.78 15.37 8.05
N VAL A 426 -9.72 15.58 7.09
CA VAL A 426 -11.15 15.67 7.38
C VAL A 426 -11.72 14.41 8.01
N THR A 427 -11.12 13.26 7.70
CA THR A 427 -11.51 11.95 8.27
C THR A 427 -10.74 11.58 9.53
N MET A 428 -9.70 12.34 9.90
CA MET A 428 -8.82 11.99 11.02
C MET A 428 -9.45 12.34 12.38
N GLU A 429 -9.38 11.38 13.28
CA GLU A 429 -9.61 11.60 14.71
C GLU A 429 -8.33 12.16 15.30
N VAL A 430 -8.28 13.49 15.51
CA VAL A 430 -7.10 14.19 16.04
C VAL A 430 -7.25 14.37 17.54
N ASP A 431 -6.26 13.93 18.27
CA ASP A 431 -6.10 14.06 19.71
C ASP A 431 -4.66 14.49 20.10
N GLU A 432 -4.35 14.46 21.37
CA GLU A 432 -3.02 14.84 21.91
C GLU A 432 -1.91 13.93 21.34
N ASP A 433 -2.19 12.63 21.22
CA ASP A 433 -1.24 11.62 20.76
C ASP A 433 -1.10 11.56 19.23
N THR A 434 -1.95 12.26 18.50
CA THR A 434 -1.91 12.24 17.03
C THR A 434 -0.66 12.99 16.54
N PRO A 435 0.29 12.32 15.85
CA PRO A 435 1.49 12.98 15.38
C PRO A 435 1.18 14.00 14.28
N ARG A 436 2.00 15.05 14.18
CA ARG A 436 1.77 16.17 13.25
C ARG A 436 1.54 15.73 11.81
N PHE A 437 2.29 14.74 11.32
CA PHE A 437 2.15 14.25 9.95
C PHE A 437 0.80 13.60 9.64
N ALA A 438 0.09 13.11 10.66
CA ALA A 438 -1.21 12.45 10.51
C ALA A 438 -2.41 13.39 10.66
N ARG A 439 -2.19 14.63 11.17
CA ARG A 439 -3.30 15.56 11.44
C ARG A 439 -3.97 16.14 10.20
N GLY A 440 -3.27 16.16 9.06
CA GLY A 440 -3.74 16.82 7.84
C GLY A 440 -3.76 18.36 7.94
N PHE A 441 -3.87 19.05 6.80
CA PHE A 441 -3.70 20.51 6.74
C PHE A 441 -4.93 21.32 7.17
N MET A 442 -6.11 20.71 7.32
CA MET A 442 -7.34 21.43 7.76
C MET A 442 -7.50 21.51 9.28
N ASN A 443 -6.78 20.68 10.02
CA ASN A 443 -6.80 20.76 11.47
C ASN A 443 -5.99 21.96 11.98
N ARG A 444 -6.55 22.74 12.93
CA ARG A 444 -6.19 24.11 13.34
C ARG A 444 -4.71 24.41 13.69
N GLU A 445 -3.88 23.42 13.84
CA GLU A 445 -2.45 23.63 14.01
C GLU A 445 -1.80 23.72 12.61
N ARG A 446 -1.48 24.93 12.19
CA ARG A 446 -0.77 25.42 11.00
C ARG A 446 0.19 24.43 10.29
N ILE A 447 -0.33 23.30 9.85
CA ILE A 447 0.36 22.49 8.85
C ILE A 447 0.14 23.21 7.52
N LYS A 448 1.20 23.78 6.96
CA LYS A 448 1.11 24.46 5.67
C LYS A 448 0.66 23.43 4.62
N SER A 449 -0.50 23.66 4.02
CA SER A 449 -0.84 22.98 2.77
C SER A 449 0.30 23.18 1.76
N ARG A 450 0.68 22.12 1.07
CA ARG A 450 1.70 22.22 0.03
C ARG A 450 1.29 23.24 -1.03
N LYS A 451 2.25 24.01 -1.53
CA LYS A 451 2.01 24.96 -2.61
C LYS A 451 1.60 24.21 -3.88
N PHE A 452 0.69 24.77 -4.66
CA PHE A 452 0.29 24.20 -5.93
C PHE A 452 1.48 23.93 -6.87
N SER A 453 2.49 24.80 -6.87
CA SER A 453 3.71 24.61 -7.67
C SER A 453 4.50 23.35 -7.27
N GLU A 454 4.55 23.02 -5.98
CA GLU A 454 5.21 21.80 -5.50
C GLU A 454 4.43 20.55 -5.91
N PHE A 455 3.09 20.61 -5.80
CA PHE A 455 2.22 19.56 -6.31
C PHE A 455 2.45 19.37 -7.80
N LEU A 456 2.37 20.44 -8.60
CA LEU A 456 2.49 20.37 -10.05
C LEU A 456 3.83 19.79 -10.49
N ALA A 457 4.94 20.22 -9.86
CA ALA A 457 6.27 19.70 -10.16
C ALA A 457 6.36 18.19 -9.88
N ALA A 458 5.92 17.74 -8.70
CA ALA A 458 5.92 16.32 -8.34
C ALA A 458 4.99 15.50 -9.24
N TRP A 459 3.80 16.03 -9.56
CA TRP A 459 2.84 15.37 -10.44
C TRP A 459 3.40 15.16 -11.85
N VAL A 460 3.97 16.22 -12.47
CA VAL A 460 4.57 16.12 -13.82
C VAL A 460 5.71 15.11 -13.85
N VAL A 461 6.63 15.16 -12.87
CA VAL A 461 7.75 14.22 -12.81
C VAL A 461 7.25 12.79 -12.60
N ARG A 462 6.27 12.57 -11.71
CA ARG A 462 5.67 11.25 -11.48
C ARG A 462 5.02 10.70 -12.76
N GLU A 463 4.22 11.51 -13.49
CA GLU A 463 3.58 11.12 -14.74
C GLU A 463 4.61 10.78 -15.83
N ALA A 464 5.67 11.59 -15.94
CA ALA A 464 6.74 11.34 -16.90
C ALA A 464 7.53 10.06 -16.61
N LEU A 465 7.68 9.71 -15.32
CA LEU A 465 8.40 8.49 -14.91
C LEU A 465 7.52 7.22 -14.96
N ALA A 466 6.20 7.33 -15.01
CA ALA A 466 5.29 6.18 -14.92
C ALA A 466 5.55 5.13 -16.02
N LEU A 467 5.55 5.52 -17.29
CA LEU A 467 5.81 4.62 -18.41
C LEU A 467 7.24 4.07 -18.43
N PRO A 468 8.31 4.88 -18.27
CA PRO A 468 9.67 4.38 -18.16
C PRO A 468 9.88 3.36 -17.03
N ILE A 469 9.34 3.63 -15.83
CA ILE A 469 9.42 2.70 -14.69
C ILE A 469 8.68 1.40 -15.03
N TRP A 470 7.49 1.48 -15.60
CA TRP A 470 6.73 0.30 -16.00
C TRP A 470 7.50 -0.53 -17.04
N ALA A 471 8.00 0.10 -18.10
CA ALA A 471 8.76 -0.60 -19.13
C ALA A 471 10.00 -1.28 -18.55
N TYR A 472 10.77 -0.56 -17.72
CA TYR A 472 11.93 -1.14 -17.04
C TYR A 472 11.57 -2.32 -16.14
N ALA A 473 10.48 -2.21 -15.37
CA ALA A 473 10.10 -3.26 -14.43
C ALA A 473 9.51 -4.49 -15.14
N VAL A 474 8.59 -4.27 -16.08
CA VAL A 474 7.76 -5.33 -16.65
C VAL A 474 8.42 -5.99 -17.84
N VAL A 475 9.05 -5.20 -18.74
CA VAL A 475 9.67 -5.74 -19.95
C VAL A 475 11.07 -6.27 -19.68
N PHE A 476 11.88 -5.52 -18.89
CA PHE A 476 13.33 -5.80 -18.76
C PHE A 476 13.72 -6.46 -17.44
N GLY A 477 12.79 -6.83 -16.54
CA GLY A 477 13.18 -7.37 -15.26
C GLY A 477 12.21 -8.37 -14.63
N ASN A 478 12.82 -9.34 -13.90
CA ASN A 478 12.11 -10.26 -13.02
C ASN A 478 12.85 -10.47 -11.69
N THR A 479 13.89 -9.68 -11.41
CA THR A 479 14.62 -9.72 -10.14
C THR A 479 14.23 -8.54 -9.27
N VAL A 480 14.18 -8.75 -7.97
CA VAL A 480 13.90 -7.72 -6.97
C VAL A 480 14.91 -7.78 -5.84
N ASN A 481 15.30 -6.63 -5.33
CA ASN A 481 16.01 -6.53 -4.06
C ASN A 481 15.00 -6.20 -2.97
N TRP A 482 14.91 -7.03 -1.95
CA TRP A 482 13.97 -6.85 -0.85
C TRP A 482 14.60 -7.24 0.49
N ARG A 483 14.61 -6.31 1.42
CA ARG A 483 15.22 -6.48 2.75
C ARG A 483 16.68 -6.96 2.70
N GLY A 484 17.46 -6.40 1.75
CA GLY A 484 18.88 -6.75 1.57
C GLY A 484 19.16 -8.09 0.88
N ARG A 485 18.13 -8.80 0.42
CA ARG A 485 18.29 -10.07 -0.32
C ARG A 485 17.77 -9.92 -1.75
N ARG A 486 18.44 -10.54 -2.71
CA ARG A 486 18.02 -10.57 -4.13
C ARG A 486 17.13 -11.78 -4.38
N PHE A 487 16.05 -11.57 -5.13
CA PHE A 487 15.11 -12.63 -5.49
C PHE A 487 14.83 -12.57 -6.99
N ARG A 488 14.72 -13.73 -7.62
CA ARG A 488 14.16 -13.89 -8.96
C ARG A 488 12.70 -14.31 -8.85
N ILE A 489 11.81 -13.61 -9.54
CA ILE A 489 10.38 -13.93 -9.58
C ILE A 489 10.13 -14.83 -10.78
N ARG A 490 9.51 -15.99 -10.56
CA ARG A 490 9.16 -16.96 -11.58
C ARG A 490 7.74 -16.70 -12.11
N SER A 491 7.44 -17.23 -13.28
CA SER A 491 6.13 -17.09 -13.91
C SER A 491 4.98 -17.78 -13.13
N ASP A 492 5.30 -18.73 -12.27
CA ASP A 492 4.37 -19.39 -11.34
C ASP A 492 4.15 -18.59 -10.05
N THR A 493 4.59 -17.33 -10.00
CA THR A 493 4.53 -16.41 -8.85
C THR A 493 5.45 -16.73 -7.67
N THR A 494 6.18 -17.83 -7.74
CA THR A 494 7.16 -18.19 -6.71
C THR A 494 8.44 -17.38 -6.84
N VAL A 495 9.20 -17.29 -5.75
CA VAL A 495 10.48 -16.60 -5.72
C VAL A 495 11.61 -17.55 -5.36
N GLU A 496 12.75 -17.30 -5.96
CA GLU A 496 14.01 -17.95 -5.71
C GLU A 496 15.00 -16.93 -5.16
N ALA A 497 15.58 -17.22 -4.00
CA ALA A 497 16.65 -16.40 -3.49
C ALA A 497 17.90 -16.58 -4.38
N LEU A 498 18.52 -15.47 -4.76
CA LEU A 498 19.76 -15.47 -5.52
C LEU A 498 20.94 -15.31 -4.55
N ASP A 499 22.00 -16.04 -4.79
CA ASP A 499 23.25 -15.88 -4.05
C ASP A 499 23.85 -14.49 -4.33
N PRO A 500 24.65 -13.92 -3.39
CA PRO A 500 25.25 -12.59 -3.56
C PRO A 500 26.12 -12.44 -4.81
N GLU A 501 26.59 -13.53 -5.40
CA GLU A 501 27.49 -13.57 -6.57
C GLU A 501 26.75 -13.72 -7.92
N GLU A 502 25.44 -13.96 -7.94
CA GLU A 502 24.60 -13.98 -9.14
C GLU A 502 23.82 -12.65 -9.32
#